data_2d799a46b2b5bf004ef035b759d748d2
#
_entry.id   2d799a46b2b5bf004ef035b759d748d2
#
_cell.length_a   1.000
_cell.length_b   1.000
_cell.length_c   1.000
_cell.angle_alpha   90.00
_cell.angle_beta   90.00
_cell.angle_gamma   90.00
#
_symmetry.space_group_name_H-M   'P 1'
#
loop_
_entity.id
_entity.type
_entity.pdbx_description
1 polymer ?
#
loop_
_entity_poly.entity_id
_entity_poly.type
_entity_poly.pdbx_seq_one_letter_code
_entity_poly.pdbx_strand_id
1 'polypeptide(L)'
;MKRMITVHTEPEYNVIIGKNLKAFESLGDARLFILCDENVYLLYKDTLNVKNGVIYTFPAGEKSKTMDTAVKILTAMAENGFGRNDTLVAFGGGVTGDLGGFCASVYMRGIRYVQVPTTILAAVDSSVGGKTAVDFAGHKNLVGSFWQPSIVFCDTEYFKTLPARQFSAGVAEIIKYGIICDSDLFFKIESGRFELEEIIEKCVDIKCRIVEQDTRDNGIRKILNFGHTVGHAVEKLSNFNLLHGEAVSIGMCVILRGSERLGICKAGTAQRVENLLKKYSLPVKCENSLEEILNEIKSDKKRTKNTTDMITVPEIGKAEILPLSDEKTAEIIQSGL
;
A
#
# COMPACT_ATOMS: atom_id res chain seq x y z
N MET A 1 10.68 19.55 -10.53
CA MET A 1 9.40 20.04 -11.11
C MET A 1 8.28 19.45 -10.28
N LYS A 2 7.21 20.18 -10.00
CA LYS A 2 6.02 19.70 -9.28
C LYS A 2 5.08 19.05 -10.30
N ARG A 3 4.59 17.84 -10.01
CA ARG A 3 3.64 17.10 -10.84
C ARG A 3 2.33 16.98 -10.08
N MET A 4 1.21 16.90 -10.78
CA MET A 4 -0.11 16.81 -10.17
C MET A 4 -0.97 15.84 -10.97
N ILE A 5 -1.59 14.90 -10.27
CA ILE A 5 -2.55 13.95 -10.81
C ILE A 5 -3.87 14.17 -10.07
N THR A 6 -4.95 14.36 -10.81
CA THR A 6 -6.30 14.42 -10.25
C THR A 6 -6.90 13.02 -10.24
N VAL A 7 -7.46 12.61 -9.10
CA VAL A 7 -8.15 11.33 -8.91
C VAL A 7 -9.63 11.60 -8.96
N HIS A 8 -10.29 11.09 -9.98
CA HIS A 8 -11.73 11.31 -10.24
C HIS A 8 -12.59 10.30 -9.48
N THR A 9 -12.63 10.45 -8.18
CA THR A 9 -13.50 9.71 -7.26
C THR A 9 -14.55 10.65 -6.66
N GLU A 10 -15.36 10.18 -5.75
CA GLU A 10 -16.29 11.03 -5.00
C GLU A 10 -15.94 10.98 -3.51
N PRO A 11 -15.39 12.09 -2.94
CA PRO A 11 -14.98 13.34 -3.61
C PRO A 11 -13.72 13.19 -4.49
N GLU A 12 -13.56 14.09 -5.47
CA GLU A 12 -12.35 14.23 -6.26
C GLU A 12 -11.22 14.84 -5.43
N TYR A 13 -9.96 14.43 -5.69
CA TYR A 13 -8.80 14.98 -4.99
C TYR A 13 -7.53 14.96 -5.86
N ASN A 14 -6.50 15.69 -5.41
CA ASN A 14 -5.23 15.78 -6.11
C ASN A 14 -4.11 15.03 -5.37
N VAL A 15 -3.25 14.36 -6.13
CA VAL A 15 -1.95 13.86 -5.69
C VAL A 15 -0.87 14.75 -6.25
N ILE A 16 -0.10 15.36 -5.36
CA ILE A 16 0.99 16.28 -5.71
C ILE A 16 2.31 15.58 -5.45
N ILE A 17 3.16 15.48 -6.48
CA ILE A 17 4.44 14.77 -6.44
C ILE A 17 5.57 15.75 -6.71
N GLY A 18 6.64 15.73 -5.91
CA GLY A 18 7.80 16.60 -6.14
C GLY A 18 8.74 16.65 -4.94
N LYS A 19 9.60 17.67 -4.93
CA LYS A 19 10.57 17.94 -3.85
C LYS A 19 10.21 19.24 -3.14
N ASN A 20 10.40 19.27 -1.82
CA ASN A 20 10.16 20.46 -0.99
C ASN A 20 8.75 21.04 -1.19
N LEU A 21 7.73 20.19 -1.12
CA LEU A 21 6.35 20.58 -1.45
C LEU A 21 5.71 21.50 -0.41
N LYS A 22 6.30 21.64 0.79
CA LYS A 22 5.79 22.48 1.88
C LYS A 22 4.32 22.17 2.20
N ALA A 23 4.02 20.88 2.38
CA ALA A 23 2.66 20.37 2.55
C ALA A 23 1.89 21.12 3.65
N PHE A 24 2.48 21.30 4.82
CA PHE A 24 1.84 21.95 5.97
C PHE A 24 1.58 23.45 5.73
N GLU A 25 2.50 24.15 5.08
CA GLU A 25 2.32 25.57 4.71
C GLU A 25 1.19 25.72 3.66
N SER A 26 1.06 24.76 2.75
CA SER A 26 0.04 24.75 1.70
C SER A 26 -1.40 24.58 2.25
N LEU A 27 -1.55 24.10 3.48
CA LEU A 27 -2.85 23.95 4.15
C LEU A 27 -3.35 25.25 4.80
N GLY A 28 -2.54 26.32 4.79
CA GLY A 28 -2.92 27.65 5.24
C GLY A 28 -3.22 27.72 6.75
N ASP A 29 -4.28 28.44 7.11
CA ASP A 29 -4.69 28.66 8.51
C ASP A 29 -5.58 27.56 9.07
N ALA A 30 -5.75 26.44 8.34
CA ALA A 30 -6.54 25.31 8.84
C ALA A 30 -5.96 24.78 10.16
N ARG A 31 -6.84 24.44 11.09
CA ARG A 31 -6.41 23.77 12.31
C ARG A 31 -6.10 22.30 12.01
N LEU A 32 -4.87 21.87 12.33
CA LEU A 32 -4.35 20.57 11.92
C LEU A 32 -4.15 19.64 13.13
N PHE A 33 -4.71 18.44 13.04
CA PHE A 33 -4.31 17.32 13.89
C PHE A 33 -3.33 16.47 13.09
N ILE A 34 -2.03 16.56 13.42
CA ILE A 34 -0.97 15.84 12.72
C ILE A 34 -0.73 14.52 13.44
N LEU A 35 -1.04 13.44 12.76
CA LEU A 35 -0.79 12.07 13.20
C LEU A 35 0.50 11.58 12.56
N CYS A 36 1.47 11.13 13.35
CA CYS A 36 2.68 10.48 12.86
C CYS A 36 3.16 9.41 13.84
N ASP A 37 3.94 8.44 13.36
CA ASP A 37 4.64 7.52 14.25
C ASP A 37 5.88 8.17 14.88
N GLU A 38 6.38 7.56 15.97
CA GLU A 38 7.51 8.08 16.73
C GLU A 38 8.78 8.24 15.89
N ASN A 39 9.05 7.35 14.92
CA ASN A 39 10.22 7.44 14.06
C ASN A 39 10.15 8.66 13.15
N VAL A 40 8.99 8.87 12.52
CA VAL A 40 8.74 10.04 11.66
C VAL A 40 8.80 11.32 12.48
N TYR A 41 8.22 11.33 13.67
CA TYR A 41 8.30 12.48 14.55
C TYR A 41 9.75 12.86 14.91
N LEU A 42 10.57 11.88 15.33
CA LEU A 42 11.98 12.12 15.67
C LEU A 42 12.80 12.68 14.50
N LEU A 43 12.51 12.24 13.28
CA LEU A 43 13.21 12.71 12.09
C LEU A 43 12.81 14.13 11.66
N TYR A 44 11.56 14.53 11.92
CA TYR A 44 10.99 15.74 11.29
C TYR A 44 10.41 16.76 12.27
N LYS A 45 10.46 16.53 13.58
CA LYS A 45 9.88 17.42 14.61
C LYS A 45 10.29 18.89 14.47
N ASP A 46 11.53 19.15 14.05
CA ASP A 46 12.06 20.51 13.90
C ASP A 46 11.54 21.21 12.62
N THR A 47 10.98 20.44 11.67
CA THR A 47 10.37 20.95 10.43
C THR A 47 8.86 21.04 10.51
N LEU A 48 8.23 20.41 11.51
CA LEU A 48 6.80 20.44 11.76
C LEU A 48 6.37 21.73 12.47
N ASN A 49 6.72 22.89 11.88
CA ASN A 49 6.32 24.18 12.44
C ASN A 49 4.86 24.49 12.06
N VAL A 50 3.93 23.98 12.86
CA VAL A 50 2.49 24.14 12.65
C VAL A 50 1.96 25.20 13.61
N LYS A 51 1.61 26.38 13.09
CA LYS A 51 1.13 27.51 13.89
C LYS A 51 -0.19 27.24 14.61
N ASN A 52 -1.06 26.42 13.99
CA ASN A 52 -2.41 26.13 14.50
C ASN A 52 -2.66 24.61 14.41
N GLY A 53 -2.22 23.87 15.43
CA GLY A 53 -2.40 22.43 15.40
C GLY A 53 -1.83 21.68 16.59
N VAL A 54 -2.06 20.38 16.61
CA VAL A 54 -1.58 19.42 17.60
C VAL A 54 -0.88 18.31 16.87
N ILE A 55 0.29 17.88 17.36
CA ILE A 55 1.00 16.71 16.88
C ILE A 55 0.71 15.57 17.86
N TYR A 56 0.23 14.45 17.34
CA TYR A 56 0.00 13.23 18.10
C TYR A 56 0.88 12.11 17.55
N THR A 57 1.62 11.45 18.42
CA THR A 57 2.53 10.36 18.07
C THR A 57 2.05 9.03 18.62
N PHE A 58 2.36 7.94 17.91
CA PHE A 58 2.11 6.58 18.35
C PHE A 58 3.33 5.69 18.01
N PRO A 59 3.50 4.53 18.68
CA PRO A 59 4.63 3.62 18.41
C PRO A 59 4.65 3.14 16.96
N ALA A 60 5.82 3.17 16.32
CA ALA A 60 5.96 2.78 14.92
C ALA A 60 5.68 1.28 14.70
N GLY A 61 5.16 0.94 13.51
CA GLY A 61 4.98 -0.42 13.02
C GLY A 61 3.55 -0.93 13.04
N GLU A 62 3.34 -2.08 12.38
CA GLU A 62 2.01 -2.68 12.14
C GLU A 62 1.27 -3.01 13.45
N LYS A 63 1.98 -3.35 14.53
CA LYS A 63 1.38 -3.63 15.84
C LYS A 63 0.55 -2.47 16.40
N SER A 64 0.77 -1.25 15.93
CA SER A 64 0.01 -0.06 16.31
C SER A 64 -1.26 0.13 15.50
N LYS A 65 -1.47 -0.63 14.43
CA LYS A 65 -2.64 -0.51 13.56
C LYS A 65 -3.87 -1.19 14.16
N THR A 66 -4.30 -0.74 15.32
CA THR A 66 -5.36 -1.39 16.12
C THR A 66 -6.50 -0.45 16.45
N MET A 67 -7.65 -1.02 16.83
CA MET A 67 -8.79 -0.25 17.34
C MET A 67 -8.42 0.55 18.60
N ASP A 68 -7.60 -0.01 19.50
CA ASP A 68 -7.18 0.69 20.73
C ASP A 68 -6.37 1.95 20.41
N THR A 69 -5.49 1.88 19.41
CA THR A 69 -4.74 3.05 18.93
C THR A 69 -5.69 4.07 18.32
N ALA A 70 -6.64 3.63 17.50
CA ALA A 70 -7.65 4.53 16.92
C ALA A 70 -8.48 5.23 18.00
N VAL A 71 -8.91 4.51 19.04
CA VAL A 71 -9.63 5.12 20.19
C VAL A 71 -8.78 6.19 20.88
N LYS A 72 -7.48 5.94 21.11
CA LYS A 72 -6.59 6.95 21.71
C LYS A 72 -6.45 8.18 20.83
N ILE A 73 -6.33 8.02 19.51
CA ILE A 73 -6.26 9.13 18.55
C ILE A 73 -7.56 9.95 18.60
N LEU A 74 -8.72 9.28 18.53
CA LEU A 74 -10.03 9.94 18.59
C LEU A 74 -10.25 10.69 19.92
N THR A 75 -9.81 10.11 21.03
CA THR A 75 -9.86 10.73 22.36
C THR A 75 -9.00 11.99 22.37
N ALA A 76 -7.76 11.92 21.88
CA ALA A 76 -6.87 13.08 21.81
C ALA A 76 -7.44 14.20 20.93
N MET A 77 -8.10 13.87 19.82
CA MET A 77 -8.79 14.85 18.99
C MET A 77 -9.93 15.56 19.77
N ALA A 78 -10.74 14.78 20.50
CA ALA A 78 -11.85 15.32 21.28
C ALA A 78 -11.38 16.19 22.45
N GLU A 79 -10.39 15.74 23.22
CA GLU A 79 -9.81 16.47 24.35
C GLU A 79 -9.17 17.80 23.93
N ASN A 80 -8.58 17.84 22.72
CA ASN A 80 -8.06 19.07 22.15
C ASN A 80 -9.14 19.90 21.44
N GLY A 81 -10.41 19.54 21.49
CA GLY A 81 -11.53 20.31 20.95
C GLY A 81 -11.51 20.43 19.42
N PHE A 82 -11.05 19.40 18.69
CA PHE A 82 -11.15 19.37 17.25
C PHE A 82 -12.60 19.23 16.80
N GLY A 83 -12.98 19.96 15.76
CA GLY A 83 -14.33 20.02 15.22
C GLY A 83 -14.42 19.54 13.78
N ARG A 84 -15.62 19.64 13.21
CA ARG A 84 -15.92 19.13 11.87
C ARG A 84 -15.13 19.81 10.74
N ASN A 85 -14.75 21.07 10.93
CA ASN A 85 -14.05 21.88 9.93
C ASN A 85 -12.51 21.76 10.03
N ASP A 86 -12.02 21.05 11.03
CA ASP A 86 -10.59 20.83 11.21
C ASP A 86 -10.09 19.70 10.32
N THR A 87 -8.78 19.58 10.19
CA THR A 87 -8.15 18.65 9.27
C THR A 87 -7.25 17.67 10.00
N LEU A 88 -7.43 16.37 9.77
CA LEU A 88 -6.47 15.35 10.17
C LEU A 88 -5.43 15.20 9.04
N VAL A 89 -4.16 15.29 9.40
CA VAL A 89 -3.03 15.06 8.49
C VAL A 89 -2.30 13.79 8.93
N ALA A 90 -2.33 12.76 8.10
CA ALA A 90 -1.52 11.57 8.31
C ALA A 90 -0.13 11.78 7.67
N PHE A 91 0.88 11.99 8.52
CA PHE A 91 2.26 12.20 8.13
C PHE A 91 3.08 10.96 8.48
N GLY A 92 3.26 10.04 7.52
CA GLY A 92 3.93 8.77 7.80
C GLY A 92 3.80 7.73 6.69
N GLY A 93 4.07 6.48 7.04
CA GLY A 93 3.90 5.33 6.16
C GLY A 93 2.44 4.85 6.06
N GLY A 94 2.24 3.65 5.49
CA GLY A 94 0.90 3.07 5.28
C GLY A 94 0.09 2.90 6.57
N VAL A 95 0.73 2.50 7.67
CA VAL A 95 0.07 2.37 8.99
C VAL A 95 -0.53 3.71 9.43
N THR A 96 0.26 4.78 9.32
CA THR A 96 -0.20 6.14 9.68
C THR A 96 -1.34 6.60 8.77
N GLY A 97 -1.23 6.32 7.46
CA GLY A 97 -2.28 6.63 6.49
C GLY A 97 -3.59 5.92 6.80
N ASP A 98 -3.54 4.61 7.05
CA ASP A 98 -4.72 3.80 7.32
C ASP A 98 -5.40 4.17 8.64
N LEU A 99 -4.62 4.31 9.73
CA LEU A 99 -5.12 4.79 11.03
C LEU A 99 -5.74 6.18 10.94
N GLY A 100 -5.02 7.12 10.33
CA GLY A 100 -5.47 8.50 10.19
C GLY A 100 -6.74 8.62 9.36
N GLY A 101 -6.78 7.92 8.23
CA GLY A 101 -7.96 7.91 7.38
C GLY A 101 -9.16 7.24 8.04
N PHE A 102 -8.95 6.12 8.77
CA PHE A 102 -10.01 5.50 9.55
C PHE A 102 -10.54 6.45 10.63
N CYS A 103 -9.67 7.06 11.43
CA CYS A 103 -10.08 8.05 12.43
C CYS A 103 -10.82 9.23 11.81
N ALA A 104 -10.33 9.77 10.71
CA ALA A 104 -10.99 10.87 10.00
C ALA A 104 -12.38 10.48 9.48
N SER A 105 -12.56 9.23 9.05
CA SER A 105 -13.84 8.75 8.52
C SER A 105 -14.94 8.63 9.56
N VAL A 106 -14.57 8.35 10.82
CA VAL A 106 -15.55 8.14 11.91
C VAL A 106 -15.69 9.34 12.82
N TYR A 107 -14.65 10.18 12.97
CA TYR A 107 -14.70 11.37 13.82
C TYR A 107 -15.73 12.38 13.28
N MET A 108 -16.64 12.84 14.13
CA MET A 108 -17.73 13.76 13.74
C MET A 108 -18.56 13.29 12.51
N ARG A 109 -18.58 11.99 12.20
CA ARG A 109 -19.16 11.34 11.00
C ARG A 109 -18.44 11.70 9.70
N GLY A 110 -17.16 12.01 9.80
CA GLY A 110 -16.28 12.35 8.69
C GLY A 110 -15.75 13.78 8.78
N ILE A 111 -14.42 13.90 8.74
CA ILE A 111 -13.71 15.17 8.67
C ILE A 111 -12.72 15.18 7.51
N ARG A 112 -12.22 16.37 7.19
CA ARG A 112 -11.18 16.52 6.17
C ARG A 112 -9.93 15.73 6.53
N TYR A 113 -9.39 15.03 5.53
CA TYR A 113 -8.23 14.16 5.67
C TYR A 113 -7.17 14.49 4.61
N VAL A 114 -5.91 14.57 5.01
CA VAL A 114 -4.75 14.83 4.16
C VAL A 114 -3.71 13.74 4.40
N GLN A 115 -3.08 13.25 3.32
CA GLN A 115 -1.95 12.31 3.42
C GLN A 115 -0.64 12.96 3.01
N VAL A 116 0.39 12.72 3.82
CA VAL A 116 1.79 13.10 3.53
C VAL A 116 2.63 11.83 3.71
N PRO A 117 2.68 10.96 2.67
CA PRO A 117 3.40 9.69 2.76
C PRO A 117 4.91 9.91 2.89
N THR A 118 5.53 9.19 3.85
CA THR A 118 6.98 9.21 4.09
C THR A 118 7.67 7.92 3.67
N THR A 119 6.92 6.94 3.15
CA THR A 119 7.46 5.70 2.58
C THR A 119 7.09 5.58 1.11
N ILE A 120 7.93 4.90 0.32
CA ILE A 120 7.65 4.67 -1.09
C ILE A 120 6.35 3.85 -1.25
N LEU A 121 6.17 2.80 -0.44
CA LEU A 121 4.95 1.99 -0.46
C LEU A 121 3.70 2.86 -0.28
N ALA A 122 3.71 3.78 0.69
CA ALA A 122 2.58 4.67 0.89
C ALA A 122 2.39 5.63 -0.29
N ALA A 123 3.46 6.18 -0.84
CA ALA A 123 3.40 7.13 -1.95
C ALA A 123 2.85 6.51 -3.24
N VAL A 124 3.26 5.27 -3.57
CA VAL A 124 2.85 4.62 -4.83
C VAL A 124 1.58 3.80 -4.69
N ASP A 125 1.17 3.46 -3.45
CA ASP A 125 0.03 2.56 -3.23
C ASP A 125 -0.93 3.06 -2.16
N SER A 126 -0.69 2.88 -0.86
CA SER A 126 -1.73 3.01 0.17
C SER A 126 -2.36 4.41 0.28
N SER A 127 -1.67 5.49 -0.12
CA SER A 127 -2.23 6.85 -0.08
C SER A 127 -3.30 7.14 -1.14
N VAL A 128 -3.50 6.26 -2.11
CA VAL A 128 -4.45 6.45 -3.22
C VAL A 128 -5.57 5.42 -3.14
N GLY A 129 -6.82 5.87 -3.35
CA GLY A 129 -7.99 5.00 -3.49
C GLY A 129 -8.77 4.76 -2.20
N GLY A 130 -8.50 5.53 -1.14
CA GLY A 130 -9.35 5.73 0.02
C GLY A 130 -9.57 4.52 0.93
N LYS A 131 -8.88 3.40 0.73
CA LYS A 131 -8.94 2.27 1.67
C LYS A 131 -8.25 2.68 2.97
N THR A 132 -8.99 2.70 4.07
CA THR A 132 -8.50 3.03 5.41
C THR A 132 -9.01 1.99 6.39
N ALA A 133 -8.17 1.50 7.28
CA ALA A 133 -8.55 0.41 8.16
C ALA A 133 -7.64 0.27 9.39
N VAL A 134 -8.13 -0.52 10.34
CA VAL A 134 -7.38 -1.05 11.47
C VAL A 134 -7.48 -2.58 11.50
N ASP A 135 -6.50 -3.21 12.11
CA ASP A 135 -6.50 -4.65 12.36
C ASP A 135 -7.44 -4.95 13.54
N PHE A 136 -8.18 -6.03 13.42
CA PHE A 136 -9.17 -6.41 14.42
C PHE A 136 -9.31 -7.92 14.53
N ALA A 137 -9.40 -8.44 15.77
CA ALA A 137 -9.57 -9.86 16.06
C ALA A 137 -8.57 -10.78 15.33
N GLY A 138 -7.29 -10.35 15.20
CA GLY A 138 -6.24 -11.12 14.53
C GLY A 138 -6.29 -11.10 13.00
N HIS A 139 -7.15 -10.28 12.40
CA HIS A 139 -7.26 -10.10 10.96
C HIS A 139 -6.81 -8.69 10.55
N LYS A 140 -5.97 -8.61 9.51
CA LYS A 140 -5.54 -7.35 8.92
C LYS A 140 -6.69 -6.63 8.23
N ASN A 141 -6.75 -5.30 8.41
CA ASN A 141 -7.63 -4.39 7.68
C ASN A 141 -9.13 -4.79 7.75
N LEU A 142 -9.56 -5.48 8.81
CA LEU A 142 -10.92 -6.01 8.90
C LEU A 142 -11.95 -4.92 9.18
N VAL A 143 -11.60 -3.92 9.98
CA VAL A 143 -12.49 -2.82 10.32
C VAL A 143 -11.98 -1.55 9.64
N GLY A 144 -12.78 -0.97 8.76
CA GLY A 144 -12.34 0.17 7.97
C GLY A 144 -13.45 0.81 7.16
N SER A 145 -13.05 1.79 6.36
CA SER A 145 -13.94 2.54 5.49
C SER A 145 -13.24 2.90 4.17
N PHE A 146 -14.03 3.26 3.18
CA PHE A 146 -13.55 3.98 2.01
C PHE A 146 -13.65 5.48 2.29
N TRP A 147 -12.53 6.12 2.64
CA TRP A 147 -12.46 7.55 2.94
C TRP A 147 -11.37 8.21 2.10
N GLN A 148 -11.79 8.96 1.08
CA GLN A 148 -10.83 9.60 0.18
C GLN A 148 -10.13 10.77 0.89
N PRO A 149 -8.81 10.94 0.71
CA PRO A 149 -8.13 12.13 1.18
C PRO A 149 -8.58 13.35 0.37
N SER A 150 -8.53 14.54 0.95
CA SER A 150 -8.78 15.77 0.20
C SER A 150 -7.59 16.19 -0.65
N ILE A 151 -6.39 15.72 -0.30
CA ILE A 151 -5.14 15.93 -1.04
C ILE A 151 -4.07 14.95 -0.52
N VAL A 152 -3.16 14.55 -1.40
CA VAL A 152 -1.96 13.76 -1.06
C VAL A 152 -0.71 14.53 -1.49
N PHE A 153 0.27 14.69 -0.58
CA PHE A 153 1.54 15.32 -0.86
C PHE A 153 2.67 14.30 -0.84
N CYS A 154 3.07 13.79 -2.00
CA CYS A 154 4.21 12.87 -2.15
C CYS A 154 5.51 13.68 -2.31
N ASP A 155 6.09 14.10 -1.20
CA ASP A 155 7.39 14.79 -1.19
C ASP A 155 8.53 13.78 -1.12
N THR A 156 9.30 13.69 -2.21
CA THR A 156 10.38 12.70 -2.33
C THR A 156 11.58 12.98 -1.43
N GLU A 157 11.66 14.17 -0.81
CA GLU A 157 12.67 14.46 0.19
C GLU A 157 12.55 13.58 1.43
N TYR A 158 11.32 13.19 1.81
CA TYR A 158 11.09 12.31 2.96
C TYR A 158 11.65 10.89 2.75
N PHE A 159 11.83 10.45 1.50
CA PHE A 159 12.35 9.10 1.24
C PHE A 159 13.87 8.99 1.40
N LYS A 160 14.59 10.11 1.51
CA LYS A 160 16.04 10.11 1.76
C LYS A 160 16.42 9.55 3.13
N THR A 161 15.52 9.63 4.10
CA THR A 161 15.72 9.12 5.45
C THR A 161 15.19 7.70 5.63
N LEU A 162 14.58 7.14 4.58
CA LEU A 162 13.96 5.82 4.65
C LEU A 162 15.05 4.73 4.73
N PRO A 163 14.99 3.80 5.71
CA PRO A 163 15.90 2.69 5.77
C PRO A 163 15.89 1.86 4.47
N ALA A 164 17.04 1.35 4.04
CA ALA A 164 17.17 0.63 2.76
C ALA A 164 16.17 -0.54 2.63
N ARG A 165 15.90 -1.28 3.72
CA ARG A 165 14.92 -2.37 3.73
C ARG A 165 13.50 -1.86 3.44
N GLN A 166 13.10 -0.72 4.02
CA GLN A 166 11.80 -0.10 3.77
C GLN A 166 11.70 0.46 2.34
N PHE A 167 12.80 1.01 1.83
CA PHE A 167 12.89 1.45 0.43
C PHE A 167 12.64 0.27 -0.51
N SER A 168 13.38 -0.85 -0.32
CA SER A 168 13.22 -2.08 -1.12
C SER A 168 11.79 -2.63 -1.05
N ALA A 169 11.19 -2.65 0.14
CA ALA A 169 9.79 -3.09 0.29
C ALA A 169 8.81 -2.23 -0.54
N GLY A 170 9.03 -0.92 -0.61
CA GLY A 170 8.24 -0.06 -1.49
C GLY A 170 8.48 -0.32 -2.98
N VAL A 171 9.73 -0.65 -3.37
CA VAL A 171 10.06 -1.00 -4.76
C VAL A 171 9.35 -2.28 -5.22
N ALA A 172 9.04 -3.23 -4.33
CA ALA A 172 8.25 -4.41 -4.68
C ALA A 172 6.89 -4.02 -5.30
N GLU A 173 6.21 -3.02 -4.75
CA GLU A 173 4.94 -2.52 -5.27
C GLU A 173 5.12 -1.81 -6.63
N ILE A 174 6.20 -1.06 -6.80
CA ILE A 174 6.52 -0.44 -8.10
C ILE A 174 6.73 -1.53 -9.17
N ILE A 175 7.50 -2.58 -8.85
CA ILE A 175 7.73 -3.72 -9.74
C ILE A 175 6.40 -4.41 -10.05
N LYS A 176 5.52 -4.60 -9.07
CA LYS A 176 4.18 -5.14 -9.26
C LYS A 176 3.40 -4.35 -10.31
N TYR A 177 3.36 -3.01 -10.22
CA TYR A 177 2.67 -2.18 -11.23
C TYR A 177 3.24 -2.39 -12.63
N GLY A 178 4.56 -2.48 -12.76
CA GLY A 178 5.20 -2.80 -14.03
C GLY A 178 4.77 -4.16 -14.59
N ILE A 179 4.68 -5.17 -13.73
CA ILE A 179 4.28 -6.53 -14.12
C ILE A 179 2.82 -6.59 -14.56
N ILE A 180 1.91 -5.92 -13.83
CA ILE A 180 0.47 -6.09 -14.05
C ILE A 180 -0.13 -5.13 -15.09
N CYS A 181 0.48 -3.95 -15.32
CA CYS A 181 -0.15 -2.88 -16.10
C CYS A 181 0.75 -2.16 -17.10
N ASP A 182 2.08 -2.13 -16.91
CA ASP A 182 2.96 -1.25 -17.69
C ASP A 182 4.36 -1.88 -17.89
N SER A 183 4.56 -2.55 -19.04
CA SER A 183 5.85 -3.15 -19.38
C SER A 183 6.98 -2.13 -19.49
N ASP A 184 6.70 -0.89 -19.90
CA ASP A 184 7.72 0.16 -20.03
C ASP A 184 8.19 0.60 -18.63
N LEU A 185 7.27 0.67 -17.65
CA LEU A 185 7.63 0.89 -16.25
C LEU A 185 8.55 -0.23 -15.75
N PHE A 186 8.20 -1.50 -16.05
CA PHE A 186 9.04 -2.65 -15.68
C PHE A 186 10.46 -2.53 -16.26
N PHE A 187 10.58 -2.27 -17.57
CA PHE A 187 11.88 -2.14 -18.24
C PHE A 187 12.68 -0.95 -17.72
N LYS A 188 12.02 0.13 -17.37
CA LYS A 188 12.65 1.30 -16.78
C LYS A 188 13.28 0.98 -15.43
N ILE A 189 12.56 0.27 -14.55
CA ILE A 189 13.07 -0.17 -13.25
C ILE A 189 14.21 -1.19 -13.43
N GLU A 190 14.07 -2.11 -14.38
CA GLU A 190 15.09 -3.09 -14.72
C GLU A 190 16.38 -2.42 -15.18
N SER A 191 16.30 -1.35 -15.97
CA SER A 191 17.47 -0.58 -16.41
C SER A 191 18.18 0.14 -15.25
N GLY A 192 17.47 0.49 -14.18
CA GLY A 192 17.97 1.27 -13.05
C GLY A 192 18.20 2.76 -13.39
N ARG A 193 17.73 3.24 -14.53
CA ARG A 193 17.89 4.63 -15.00
C ARG A 193 16.54 5.35 -14.98
N PHE A 194 16.23 6.00 -13.87
CA PHE A 194 14.98 6.73 -13.71
C PHE A 194 15.08 7.79 -12.62
N GLU A 195 14.22 8.78 -12.70
CA GLU A 195 13.95 9.73 -11.63
C GLU A 195 12.80 9.17 -10.76
N LEU A 196 12.94 9.23 -9.43
CA LEU A 196 11.98 8.63 -8.52
C LEU A 196 10.57 9.25 -8.65
N GLU A 197 10.52 10.58 -8.85
CA GLU A 197 9.27 11.31 -9.07
C GLU A 197 8.51 10.81 -10.31
N GLU A 198 9.23 10.45 -11.36
CA GLU A 198 8.63 9.90 -12.58
C GLU A 198 8.02 8.50 -12.34
N ILE A 199 8.73 7.67 -11.59
CA ILE A 199 8.24 6.33 -11.24
C ILE A 199 6.99 6.43 -10.35
N ILE A 200 7.02 7.30 -9.34
CA ILE A 200 5.87 7.52 -8.47
C ILE A 200 4.67 8.02 -9.28
N GLU A 201 4.87 8.99 -10.17
CA GLU A 201 3.83 9.51 -11.05
C GLU A 201 3.18 8.38 -11.87
N LYS A 202 3.98 7.51 -12.51
CA LYS A 202 3.47 6.39 -13.30
C LYS A 202 2.65 5.40 -12.43
N CYS A 203 3.15 5.06 -11.24
CA CYS A 203 2.43 4.16 -10.33
C CYS A 203 1.10 4.77 -9.86
N VAL A 204 1.12 6.04 -9.46
CA VAL A 204 -0.08 6.77 -9.04
C VAL A 204 -1.09 6.86 -10.19
N ASP A 205 -0.65 7.19 -11.41
CA ASP A 205 -1.51 7.25 -12.59
C ASP A 205 -2.16 5.89 -12.90
N ILE A 206 -1.40 4.80 -12.86
CA ILE A 206 -1.94 3.44 -13.03
C ILE A 206 -2.99 3.15 -11.95
N LYS A 207 -2.67 3.45 -10.70
CA LYS A 207 -3.61 3.20 -9.59
C LYS A 207 -4.87 4.05 -9.71
N CYS A 208 -4.73 5.33 -10.04
CA CYS A 208 -5.88 6.22 -10.24
C CYS A 208 -6.85 5.67 -11.29
N ARG A 209 -6.34 5.31 -12.48
CA ARG A 209 -7.18 4.73 -13.55
C ARG A 209 -7.93 3.47 -13.11
N ILE A 210 -7.29 2.61 -12.30
CA ILE A 210 -7.94 1.40 -11.77
C ILE A 210 -8.97 1.74 -10.71
N VAL A 211 -8.66 2.65 -9.78
CA VAL A 211 -9.55 3.07 -8.70
C VAL A 211 -10.78 3.80 -9.23
N GLU A 212 -10.63 4.64 -10.25
CA GLU A 212 -11.73 5.37 -10.90
C GLU A 212 -12.74 4.43 -11.56
N GLN A 213 -12.25 3.30 -12.12
CA GLN A 213 -13.12 2.27 -12.70
C GLN A 213 -13.79 1.38 -11.63
N ASP A 214 -13.15 1.22 -10.46
CA ASP A 214 -13.62 0.31 -9.41
C ASP A 214 -13.22 0.83 -8.02
N THR A 215 -13.93 1.84 -7.54
CA THR A 215 -13.64 2.48 -6.25
C THR A 215 -13.78 1.53 -5.06
N ARG A 216 -14.64 0.50 -5.15
CA ARG A 216 -14.98 -0.42 -4.04
C ARG A 216 -14.31 -1.79 -4.10
N ASP A 217 -13.39 -2.01 -5.05
CA ASP A 217 -12.62 -3.27 -5.17
C ASP A 217 -13.49 -4.51 -5.38
N ASN A 218 -14.52 -4.39 -6.21
CA ASN A 218 -15.41 -5.50 -6.54
C ASN A 218 -15.09 -6.15 -7.90
N GLY A 219 -14.28 -5.51 -8.73
CA GLY A 219 -13.98 -5.90 -10.11
C GLY A 219 -12.52 -5.80 -10.47
N ILE A 220 -12.21 -4.90 -11.43
CA ILE A 220 -10.86 -4.77 -12.01
C ILE A 220 -9.77 -4.39 -10.98
N ARG A 221 -10.12 -3.69 -9.91
CA ARG A 221 -9.18 -3.29 -8.88
C ARG A 221 -8.48 -4.48 -8.20
N LYS A 222 -9.07 -5.67 -8.27
CA LYS A 222 -8.47 -6.91 -7.77
C LYS A 222 -7.11 -7.24 -8.39
N ILE A 223 -6.80 -6.76 -9.62
CA ILE A 223 -5.49 -6.98 -10.24
C ILE A 223 -4.33 -6.44 -9.39
N LEU A 224 -4.59 -5.40 -8.58
CA LEU A 224 -3.61 -4.84 -7.64
C LEU A 224 -3.18 -5.86 -6.56
N ASN A 225 -3.95 -6.93 -6.37
CA ASN A 225 -3.62 -8.01 -5.42
C ASN A 225 -2.71 -9.09 -6.05
N PHE A 226 -2.07 -8.84 -7.18
CA PHE A 226 -1.07 -9.76 -7.72
C PHE A 226 0.04 -10.03 -6.69
N GLY A 227 0.34 -11.30 -6.43
CA GLY A 227 1.27 -11.72 -5.39
C GLY A 227 0.70 -11.69 -3.96
N HIS A 228 -0.39 -10.98 -3.68
CA HIS A 228 -0.91 -10.76 -2.33
C HIS A 228 -1.58 -12.01 -1.73
N THR A 229 -2.17 -12.89 -2.53
CA THR A 229 -2.82 -14.13 -2.02
C THR A 229 -1.82 -14.99 -1.24
N VAL A 230 -0.65 -15.22 -1.81
CA VAL A 230 0.45 -15.93 -1.13
C VAL A 230 1.20 -15.00 -0.19
N GLY A 231 1.43 -13.75 -0.59
CA GLY A 231 2.15 -12.76 0.20
C GLY A 231 1.56 -12.54 1.59
N HIS A 232 0.24 -12.33 1.70
CA HIS A 232 -0.42 -12.15 3.00
C HIS A 232 -0.31 -13.40 3.89
N ALA A 233 -0.41 -14.60 3.30
CA ALA A 233 -0.19 -15.84 4.05
C ALA A 233 1.23 -15.92 4.61
N VAL A 234 2.23 -15.65 3.79
CA VAL A 234 3.65 -15.66 4.18
C VAL A 234 3.96 -14.56 5.21
N GLU A 235 3.41 -13.36 5.03
CA GLU A 235 3.55 -12.25 5.98
C GLU A 235 3.03 -12.64 7.37
N LYS A 236 1.84 -13.25 7.44
CA LYS A 236 1.24 -13.70 8.69
C LYS A 236 2.02 -14.86 9.32
N LEU A 237 2.42 -15.85 8.52
CA LEU A 237 3.24 -16.99 8.98
C LEU A 237 4.62 -16.55 9.50
N SER A 238 5.15 -15.43 9.01
CA SER A 238 6.39 -14.83 9.53
C SER A 238 6.19 -14.11 10.87
N ASN A 239 4.98 -14.11 11.46
CA ASN A 239 4.62 -13.25 12.60
C ASN A 239 4.91 -11.76 12.35
N PHE A 240 4.70 -11.31 11.11
CA PHE A 240 4.97 -9.94 10.65
C PHE A 240 6.44 -9.50 10.77
N ASN A 241 7.38 -10.44 10.76
CA ASN A 241 8.81 -10.16 10.69
C ASN A 241 9.24 -9.76 9.26
N LEU A 242 8.52 -10.24 8.25
CA LEU A 242 8.65 -9.75 6.87
C LEU A 242 7.86 -8.45 6.72
N LEU A 243 8.45 -7.50 5.99
CA LEU A 243 7.72 -6.32 5.55
C LEU A 243 6.73 -6.71 4.44
N HIS A 244 5.63 -5.95 4.32
CA HIS A 244 4.60 -6.22 3.32
C HIS A 244 5.17 -6.43 1.91
N GLY A 245 6.00 -5.53 1.40
CA GLY A 245 6.60 -5.66 0.08
C GLY A 245 7.56 -6.85 -0.06
N GLU A 246 8.21 -7.29 1.02
CA GLU A 246 9.01 -8.52 1.02
C GLU A 246 8.11 -9.75 0.85
N ALA A 247 7.00 -9.80 1.55
CA ALA A 247 6.02 -10.88 1.43
C ALA A 247 5.35 -10.90 0.06
N VAL A 248 4.98 -9.73 -0.47
CA VAL A 248 4.42 -9.60 -1.84
C VAL A 248 5.45 -10.05 -2.89
N SER A 249 6.73 -9.72 -2.72
CA SER A 249 7.81 -10.19 -3.60
C SER A 249 7.87 -11.72 -3.67
N ILE A 250 7.83 -12.40 -2.52
CA ILE A 250 7.76 -13.88 -2.46
C ILE A 250 6.50 -14.38 -3.17
N GLY A 251 5.35 -13.77 -2.88
CA GLY A 251 4.08 -14.17 -3.48
C GLY A 251 4.06 -14.02 -5.01
N MET A 252 4.60 -12.91 -5.55
CA MET A 252 4.76 -12.73 -7.00
C MET A 252 5.60 -13.85 -7.62
N CYS A 253 6.72 -14.22 -6.99
CA CYS A 253 7.59 -15.28 -7.50
C CYS A 253 6.89 -16.65 -7.51
N VAL A 254 6.18 -17.00 -6.43
CA VAL A 254 5.43 -18.27 -6.36
C VAL A 254 4.38 -18.32 -7.45
N ILE A 255 3.57 -17.28 -7.61
CA ILE A 255 2.52 -17.27 -8.63
C ILE A 255 3.11 -17.31 -10.05
N LEU A 256 4.20 -16.57 -10.34
CA LEU A 256 4.83 -16.58 -11.67
C LEU A 256 5.44 -17.94 -12.01
N ARG A 257 6.19 -18.56 -11.09
CA ARG A 257 6.77 -19.90 -11.33
C ARG A 257 5.69 -20.93 -11.61
N GLY A 258 4.65 -20.96 -10.78
CA GLY A 258 3.54 -21.90 -10.94
C GLY A 258 2.80 -21.67 -12.25
N SER A 259 2.46 -20.42 -12.55
CA SER A 259 1.78 -20.04 -13.79
C SER A 259 2.63 -20.37 -15.05
N GLU A 260 3.95 -20.18 -14.98
CA GLU A 260 4.87 -20.49 -16.09
C GLU A 260 4.95 -22.01 -16.32
N ARG A 261 5.10 -22.81 -15.26
CA ARG A 261 5.12 -24.29 -15.35
C ARG A 261 3.81 -24.88 -15.89
N LEU A 262 2.70 -24.22 -15.62
CA LEU A 262 1.38 -24.63 -16.11
C LEU A 262 1.00 -24.00 -17.47
N GLY A 263 1.91 -23.25 -18.11
CA GLY A 263 1.69 -22.63 -19.41
C GLY A 263 0.71 -21.45 -19.41
N ILE A 264 0.40 -20.88 -18.22
CA ILE A 264 -0.47 -19.70 -18.06
C ILE A 264 0.32 -18.42 -18.30
N CYS A 265 1.62 -18.43 -18.00
CA CYS A 265 2.55 -17.31 -18.15
C CYS A 265 3.62 -17.64 -19.19
N LYS A 266 4.07 -16.63 -19.92
CA LYS A 266 5.14 -16.76 -20.91
C LYS A 266 6.44 -17.25 -20.27
N ALA A 267 7.09 -18.24 -20.91
CA ALA A 267 8.34 -18.83 -20.43
C ALA A 267 9.45 -17.77 -20.25
N GLY A 268 10.19 -17.88 -19.14
CA GLY A 268 11.27 -16.97 -18.74
C GLY A 268 10.82 -15.72 -17.96
N THR A 269 9.52 -15.49 -17.81
CA THR A 269 8.98 -14.36 -17.05
C THR A 269 9.33 -14.44 -15.56
N ALA A 270 9.14 -15.62 -14.96
CA ALA A 270 9.43 -15.83 -13.53
C ALA A 270 10.90 -15.52 -13.22
N GLN A 271 11.83 -16.07 -13.97
CA GLN A 271 13.27 -15.85 -13.78
C GLN A 271 13.65 -14.37 -13.95
N ARG A 272 13.05 -13.67 -14.92
CA ARG A 272 13.31 -12.25 -15.17
C ARG A 272 12.86 -11.38 -14.02
N VAL A 273 11.65 -11.63 -13.51
CA VAL A 273 11.11 -10.91 -12.36
C VAL A 273 11.93 -11.19 -11.09
N GLU A 274 12.31 -12.44 -10.84
CA GLU A 274 13.16 -12.77 -9.71
C GLU A 274 14.51 -12.05 -9.75
N ASN A 275 15.13 -11.96 -10.91
CA ASN A 275 16.40 -11.25 -11.07
C ASN A 275 16.24 -9.77 -10.72
N LEU A 276 15.11 -9.16 -11.14
CA LEU A 276 14.80 -7.77 -10.82
C LEU A 276 14.56 -7.59 -9.32
N LEU A 277 13.77 -8.45 -8.69
CA LEU A 277 13.50 -8.39 -7.24
C LEU A 277 14.80 -8.53 -6.42
N LYS A 278 15.67 -9.49 -6.78
CA LYS A 278 16.98 -9.67 -6.16
C LYS A 278 17.88 -8.44 -6.31
N LYS A 279 17.84 -7.76 -7.46
CA LYS A 279 18.59 -6.51 -7.69
C LYS A 279 18.24 -5.44 -6.66
N TYR A 280 16.99 -5.43 -6.18
CA TYR A 280 16.51 -4.54 -5.12
C TYR A 280 16.53 -5.18 -3.72
N SER A 281 17.31 -6.24 -3.53
CA SER A 281 17.47 -6.95 -2.23
C SER A 281 16.16 -7.48 -1.66
N LEU A 282 15.21 -7.84 -2.51
CA LEU A 282 13.93 -8.43 -2.12
C LEU A 282 14.02 -9.97 -2.08
N PRO A 283 13.38 -10.62 -1.10
CA PRO A 283 13.34 -12.08 -1.03
C PRO A 283 12.46 -12.65 -2.14
N VAL A 284 12.87 -13.79 -2.68
CA VAL A 284 12.20 -14.48 -3.79
C VAL A 284 11.86 -15.95 -3.48
N LYS A 285 12.31 -16.46 -2.32
CA LYS A 285 12.05 -17.83 -1.90
C LYS A 285 10.96 -17.86 -0.84
N CYS A 286 10.04 -18.77 -0.98
CA CYS A 286 9.07 -19.11 0.04
C CYS A 286 9.63 -20.28 0.87
N GLU A 287 9.67 -20.14 2.19
CA GLU A 287 10.14 -21.18 3.10
C GLU A 287 8.99 -21.96 3.74
N ASN A 288 7.76 -21.50 3.53
CA ASN A 288 6.56 -22.11 4.06
C ASN A 288 6.12 -23.29 3.19
N SER A 289 5.54 -24.30 3.81
CA SER A 289 4.94 -25.42 3.09
C SER A 289 3.63 -25.03 2.39
N LEU A 290 3.24 -25.80 1.39
CA LEU A 290 1.95 -25.65 0.71
C LEU A 290 0.79 -25.67 1.71
N GLU A 291 0.82 -26.61 2.67
CA GLU A 291 -0.24 -26.79 3.66
C GLU A 291 -0.42 -25.55 4.55
N GLU A 292 0.68 -24.97 5.05
CA GLU A 292 0.66 -23.75 5.85
C GLU A 292 0.05 -22.59 5.06
N ILE A 293 0.49 -22.38 3.82
CA ILE A 293 -0.02 -21.30 2.95
C ILE A 293 -1.51 -21.49 2.67
N LEU A 294 -1.94 -22.70 2.30
CA LEU A 294 -3.35 -22.97 2.00
C LEU A 294 -4.25 -22.82 3.22
N ASN A 295 -3.79 -23.18 4.41
CA ASN A 295 -4.52 -22.99 5.64
C ASN A 295 -4.75 -21.50 5.93
N GLU A 296 -3.73 -20.65 5.72
CA GLU A 296 -3.89 -19.20 5.87
C GLU A 296 -4.82 -18.60 4.81
N ILE A 297 -4.69 -19.00 3.54
CA ILE A 297 -5.59 -18.55 2.46
C ILE A 297 -7.05 -18.92 2.78
N LYS A 298 -7.30 -20.14 3.31
CA LYS A 298 -8.65 -20.60 3.68
C LYS A 298 -9.22 -19.83 4.89
N SER A 299 -8.36 -19.36 5.78
CA SER A 299 -8.79 -18.59 6.96
C SER A 299 -9.23 -17.16 6.62
N ASP A 300 -8.95 -16.66 5.43
CA ASP A 300 -9.37 -15.33 5.00
C ASP A 300 -10.89 -15.30 4.73
N LYS A 301 -11.64 -14.63 5.62
CA LYS A 301 -13.11 -14.52 5.60
C LYS A 301 -13.69 -13.80 4.37
N LYS A 302 -12.88 -13.24 3.49
CA LYS A 302 -13.34 -12.64 2.23
C LYS A 302 -13.82 -13.68 1.19
N ARG A 303 -13.69 -14.97 1.49
CA ARG A 303 -14.16 -16.05 0.60
C ARG A 303 -15.68 -16.22 0.72
N THR A 304 -16.38 -15.87 -0.33
CA THR A 304 -17.84 -16.07 -0.46
C THR A 304 -18.23 -17.38 -1.17
N LYS A 305 -17.25 -18.09 -1.76
CA LYS A 305 -17.42 -19.33 -2.55
C LYS A 305 -16.15 -20.18 -2.43
N ASN A 306 -16.22 -21.47 -2.83
CA ASN A 306 -15.08 -22.40 -2.98
C ASN A 306 -14.14 -22.01 -4.15
N THR A 307 -13.98 -20.73 -4.39
CA THR A 307 -13.13 -20.19 -5.46
C THR A 307 -12.30 -19.02 -4.94
N THR A 308 -11.09 -18.90 -5.47
CA THR A 308 -10.17 -17.79 -5.21
C THR A 308 -9.97 -17.01 -6.51
N ASP A 309 -10.15 -15.69 -6.47
CA ASP A 309 -9.77 -14.81 -7.58
C ASP A 309 -8.24 -14.69 -7.62
N MET A 310 -7.61 -15.58 -8.37
CA MET A 310 -6.16 -15.57 -8.56
C MET A 310 -5.79 -14.55 -9.63
N ILE A 311 -4.86 -13.69 -9.31
CA ILE A 311 -4.30 -12.78 -10.31
C ILE A 311 -3.10 -13.45 -10.96
N THR A 312 -3.16 -13.60 -12.28
CA THR A 312 -2.09 -14.18 -13.10
C THR A 312 -1.58 -13.16 -14.11
N VAL A 313 -0.40 -13.42 -14.67
CA VAL A 313 0.28 -12.53 -15.61
C VAL A 313 0.67 -13.35 -16.83
N PRO A 314 -0.12 -13.34 -17.91
CA PRO A 314 0.25 -14.01 -19.16
C PRO A 314 1.57 -13.50 -19.72
N GLU A 315 1.80 -12.21 -19.64
CA GLU A 315 3.05 -11.53 -20.03
C GLU A 315 3.24 -10.25 -19.19
N ILE A 316 4.47 -9.76 -19.07
CA ILE A 316 4.77 -8.53 -18.34
C ILE A 316 3.99 -7.35 -18.95
N GLY A 317 3.32 -6.59 -18.11
CA GLY A 317 2.46 -5.46 -18.48
C GLY A 317 0.97 -5.83 -18.61
N LYS A 318 0.61 -7.12 -18.43
CA LYS A 318 -0.77 -7.58 -18.56
C LYS A 318 -1.13 -8.58 -17.47
N ALA A 319 -2.11 -8.24 -16.64
CA ALA A 319 -2.67 -9.14 -15.63
C ALA A 319 -4.09 -9.59 -16.00
N GLU A 320 -4.47 -10.75 -15.50
CA GLU A 320 -5.81 -11.33 -15.64
C GLU A 320 -6.31 -11.85 -14.29
N ILE A 321 -7.64 -11.74 -14.07
CA ILE A 321 -8.30 -12.28 -12.89
C ILE A 321 -8.88 -13.64 -13.26
N LEU A 322 -8.38 -14.69 -12.66
CA LEU A 322 -8.88 -16.05 -12.87
C LEU A 322 -9.60 -16.55 -11.62
N PRO A 323 -10.91 -16.76 -11.66
CA PRO A 323 -11.63 -17.44 -10.58
C PRO A 323 -11.29 -18.93 -10.62
N LEU A 324 -10.46 -19.39 -9.68
CA LEU A 324 -9.96 -20.76 -9.62
C LEU A 324 -10.58 -21.54 -8.46
N SER A 325 -10.78 -22.85 -8.67
CA SER A 325 -11.11 -23.77 -7.56
C SER A 325 -9.93 -23.88 -6.59
N ASP A 326 -10.21 -24.42 -5.38
CA ASP A 326 -9.18 -24.64 -4.38
C ASP A 326 -8.09 -25.59 -4.88
N GLU A 327 -8.43 -26.62 -5.68
CA GLU A 327 -7.47 -27.56 -6.27
C GLU A 327 -6.56 -26.84 -7.26
N LYS A 328 -7.12 -26.02 -8.15
CA LYS A 328 -6.32 -25.26 -9.13
C LYS A 328 -5.44 -24.22 -8.49
N THR A 329 -5.94 -23.55 -7.46
CA THR A 329 -5.16 -22.62 -6.64
C THR A 329 -3.98 -23.33 -5.98
N ALA A 330 -4.22 -24.50 -5.38
CA ALA A 330 -3.18 -25.33 -4.78
C ALA A 330 -2.15 -25.80 -5.81
N GLU A 331 -2.59 -26.22 -7.01
CA GLU A 331 -1.71 -26.64 -8.11
C GLU A 331 -0.74 -25.54 -8.55
N ILE A 332 -1.22 -24.29 -8.72
CA ILE A 332 -0.36 -23.16 -9.06
C ILE A 332 0.65 -22.90 -7.95
N ILE A 333 0.20 -22.82 -6.70
CA ILE A 333 1.09 -22.54 -5.56
C ILE A 333 2.13 -23.65 -5.41
N GLN A 334 1.71 -24.93 -5.43
CA GLN A 334 2.63 -26.07 -5.33
C GLN A 334 3.66 -26.07 -6.44
N SER A 335 3.23 -25.78 -7.66
CA SER A 335 4.15 -25.70 -8.81
C SER A 335 5.12 -24.52 -8.68
N GLY A 336 4.79 -23.50 -7.91
CA GLY A 336 5.62 -22.30 -7.74
C GLY A 336 6.57 -22.36 -6.54
N LEU A 337 6.31 -23.21 -5.57
CA LEU A 337 7.19 -23.44 -4.42
C LEU A 337 8.44 -24.21 -4.84
#